data_5ae74278979c78ddf2d7770f63ee9e4e
#
_entry.id   5ae74278979c78ddf2d7770f63ee9e4e
#
_cell.length_a   1.000
_cell.length_b   1.000
_cell.length_c   1.000
_cell.angle_alpha   90.00
_cell.angle_beta   90.00
_cell.angle_gamma   90.00
#
_symmetry.space_group_name_H-M   'P 1'
#
loop_
_entity.id
_entity.type
_entity.pdbx_description
1 polymer ?
#
loop_
_entity_poly.entity_id
_entity_poly.type
_entity_poly.pdbx_seq_one_letter_code
_entity_poly.pdbx_strand_id
1 'polypeptide(L)'
;MSKKIKLTKFKNMPISKKVTYLYTLFFCIVLFIISILIVFNAWMYYSSVSKKEINDTATKVEEYIKNGGEITKENLQKITDNKYIDIRVTLRDNKFFADTMKNPDEFPSFEPPMENNRQQKKNSSDNRFHTKTISNQPYMFTHREVKYNDKVYDIGIFRTYSHEYSIMRNFVILFIIINIIAFFISYYAGKYIANKILKPIRNITETAENISINDLQQRIEVPETDDEIKKLIITFNDMISRLDQSFEKQKQFISDASHELRTPISVIQGYVNLIDRWGKSDTEVLEESISS
;
A
#
# COMPACT_ATOMS: atom_id res chain seq x y z
N MET A 1 -24.38 3.57 -10.81
CA MET A 1 -23.84 4.26 -11.99
C MET A 1 -22.43 4.81 -11.79
N SER A 2 -22.06 5.31 -10.65
CA SER A 2 -20.71 5.93 -10.35
C SER A 2 -19.50 4.96 -10.45
N LYS A 3 -19.62 3.68 -10.08
CA LYS A 3 -18.50 2.71 -10.14
C LYS A 3 -18.05 2.35 -11.57
N LYS A 4 -18.99 2.27 -12.53
CA LYS A 4 -18.67 1.98 -13.95
C LYS A 4 -17.89 3.14 -14.62
N ILE A 5 -18.21 4.38 -14.27
CA ILE A 5 -17.56 5.58 -14.83
C ILE A 5 -16.09 5.70 -14.35
N LYS A 6 -15.79 5.32 -13.09
CA LYS A 6 -14.41 5.32 -12.57
C LYS A 6 -13.53 4.25 -13.22
N LEU A 7 -14.06 3.07 -13.49
CA LEU A 7 -13.34 1.98 -14.14
C LEU A 7 -13.00 2.27 -15.61
N THR A 8 -13.92 2.91 -16.35
CA THR A 8 -13.68 3.32 -17.75
C THR A 8 -12.62 4.43 -17.85
N LYS A 9 -12.61 5.38 -16.88
CA LYS A 9 -11.61 6.45 -16.84
C LYS A 9 -10.20 5.91 -16.55
N PHE A 10 -10.06 4.90 -15.68
CA PHE A 10 -8.79 4.22 -15.43
C PHE A 10 -8.33 3.41 -16.65
N LYS A 11 -9.23 2.75 -17.37
CA LYS A 11 -8.90 1.96 -18.59
C LYS A 11 -8.26 2.83 -19.69
N ASN A 12 -8.67 4.08 -19.81
CA ASN A 12 -8.20 5.02 -20.86
C ASN A 12 -7.03 5.92 -20.42
N MET A 13 -6.46 5.69 -19.20
CA MET A 13 -5.29 6.45 -18.76
C MET A 13 -4.01 5.96 -19.42
N PRO A 14 -3.01 6.84 -19.68
CA PRO A 14 -1.68 6.45 -20.11
C PRO A 14 -1.05 5.43 -19.16
N ILE A 15 -0.27 4.50 -19.70
CA ILE A 15 0.37 3.41 -18.91
C ILE A 15 1.22 3.99 -17.78
N SER A 16 1.95 5.10 -18.01
CA SER A 16 2.75 5.77 -16.98
C SER A 16 1.91 6.17 -15.75
N LYS A 17 0.73 6.74 -15.98
CA LYS A 17 -0.19 7.11 -14.88
C LYS A 17 -0.74 5.88 -14.16
N LYS A 18 -1.10 4.82 -14.89
CA LYS A 18 -1.58 3.57 -14.29
C LYS A 18 -0.52 2.96 -13.37
N VAL A 19 0.72 2.86 -13.84
CA VAL A 19 1.84 2.32 -13.07
C VAL A 19 2.09 3.17 -11.82
N THR A 20 2.13 4.50 -11.96
CA THR A 20 2.28 5.41 -10.81
C THR A 20 1.19 5.20 -9.77
N TYR A 21 -0.09 5.15 -10.17
CA TYR A 21 -1.20 4.94 -9.23
C TYR A 21 -1.16 3.58 -8.54
N LEU A 22 -0.88 2.51 -9.29
CA LEU A 22 -0.78 1.16 -8.73
C LEU A 22 0.36 1.05 -7.71
N TYR A 23 1.53 1.57 -8.06
CA TYR A 23 2.69 1.57 -7.18
C TYR A 23 2.44 2.38 -5.91
N THR A 24 1.92 3.61 -6.05
CA THR A 24 1.58 4.48 -4.91
C THR A 24 0.54 3.83 -4.01
N LEU A 25 -0.52 3.26 -4.59
CA LEU A 25 -1.58 2.58 -3.83
C LEU A 25 -1.03 1.38 -3.06
N PHE A 26 -0.24 0.52 -3.72
CA PHE A 26 0.37 -0.64 -3.08
C PHE A 26 1.28 -0.23 -1.92
N PHE A 27 2.15 0.75 -2.14
CA PHE A 27 3.07 1.23 -1.11
C PHE A 27 2.33 1.83 0.09
N CYS A 28 1.27 2.63 -0.14
CA CYS A 28 0.45 3.19 0.93
C CYS A 28 -0.29 2.10 1.73
N ILE A 29 -0.83 1.07 1.07
CA ILE A 29 -1.48 -0.05 1.75
C ILE A 29 -0.49 -0.78 2.66
N VAL A 30 0.71 -1.07 2.17
CA VAL A 30 1.75 -1.76 2.96
C VAL A 30 2.13 -0.94 4.19
N LEU A 31 2.40 0.36 4.02
CA LEU A 31 2.73 1.25 5.14
C LEU A 31 1.59 1.36 6.16
N PHE A 32 0.35 1.44 5.68
CA PHE A 32 -0.82 1.50 6.54
C PHE A 32 -0.98 0.23 7.38
N ILE A 33 -0.80 -0.95 6.78
CA ILE A 33 -0.82 -2.23 7.49
C ILE A 33 0.30 -2.29 8.55
N ILE A 34 1.52 -1.88 8.20
CA ILE A 34 2.65 -1.83 9.14
C ILE A 34 2.33 -0.90 10.31
N SER A 35 1.77 0.29 10.05
CA SER A 35 1.38 1.25 11.08
C SER A 35 0.34 0.65 12.06
N ILE A 36 -0.67 -0.04 11.53
CA ILE A 36 -1.68 -0.74 12.36
C ILE A 36 -1.02 -1.81 13.22
N LEU A 37 -0.13 -2.64 12.65
CA LEU A 37 0.55 -3.70 13.38
C LEU A 37 1.41 -3.15 14.53
N ILE A 38 2.12 -2.05 14.31
CA ILE A 38 2.94 -1.42 15.35
C ILE A 38 2.05 -0.90 16.48
N VAL A 39 0.97 -0.16 16.15
CA VAL A 39 0.02 0.37 17.15
C VAL A 39 -0.64 -0.78 17.93
N PHE A 40 -1.05 -1.84 17.26
CA PHE A 40 -1.65 -3.02 17.88
C PHE A 40 -0.67 -3.73 18.84
N ASN A 41 0.58 -3.94 18.42
CA ASN A 41 1.61 -4.53 19.28
C ASN A 41 1.90 -3.66 20.50
N ALA A 42 2.00 -2.35 20.32
CA ALA A 42 2.20 -1.42 21.43
C ALA A 42 1.03 -1.48 22.43
N TRP A 43 -0.21 -1.51 21.93
CA TRP A 43 -1.40 -1.67 22.78
C TRP A 43 -1.41 -2.99 23.54
N MET A 44 -1.08 -4.10 22.91
CA MET A 44 -0.95 -5.41 23.58
C MET A 44 0.11 -5.39 24.67
N TYR A 45 1.28 -4.81 24.38
CA TYR A 45 2.37 -4.70 25.34
C TYR A 45 1.96 -3.89 26.57
N TYR A 46 1.43 -2.68 26.40
CA TYR A 46 0.99 -1.83 27.51
C TYR A 46 -0.15 -2.48 28.31
N SER A 47 -1.10 -3.12 27.64
CA SER A 47 -2.17 -3.87 28.32
C SER A 47 -1.62 -5.01 29.18
N SER A 48 -0.63 -5.75 28.67
CA SER A 48 0.00 -6.85 29.42
C SER A 48 0.77 -6.35 30.64
N VAL A 49 1.56 -5.29 30.48
CA VAL A 49 2.31 -4.65 31.57
C VAL A 49 1.34 -4.15 32.65
N SER A 50 0.27 -3.45 32.27
CA SER A 50 -0.74 -2.94 33.19
C SER A 50 -1.40 -4.05 34.00
N LYS A 51 -1.78 -5.15 33.35
CA LYS A 51 -2.35 -6.32 34.04
C LYS A 51 -1.38 -6.96 35.04
N LYS A 52 -0.11 -7.06 34.65
CA LYS A 52 0.94 -7.61 35.52
C LYS A 52 1.13 -6.74 36.76
N GLU A 53 1.26 -5.43 36.60
CA GLU A 53 1.45 -4.51 37.74
C GLU A 53 0.26 -4.52 38.69
N ILE A 54 -0.98 -4.53 38.18
CA ILE A 54 -2.19 -4.66 39.00
C ILE A 54 -2.15 -5.98 39.79
N ASN A 55 -1.81 -7.09 39.13
CA ASN A 55 -1.77 -8.40 39.76
C ASN A 55 -0.70 -8.50 40.84
N ASP A 56 0.50 -7.99 40.56
CA ASP A 56 1.63 -7.98 41.49
C ASP A 56 1.30 -7.11 42.72
N THR A 57 0.67 -5.95 42.51
CA THR A 57 0.21 -5.09 43.61
C THR A 57 -0.88 -5.77 44.45
N ALA A 58 -1.85 -6.42 43.78
CA ALA A 58 -2.89 -7.16 44.49
C ALA A 58 -2.31 -8.27 45.37
N THR A 59 -1.30 -9.01 44.90
CA THR A 59 -0.61 -10.05 45.65
C THR A 59 0.16 -9.47 46.86
N LYS A 60 0.86 -8.34 46.68
CA LYS A 60 1.55 -7.66 47.78
C LYS A 60 0.59 -7.20 48.88
N VAL A 61 -0.57 -6.63 48.49
CA VAL A 61 -1.60 -6.21 49.43
C VAL A 61 -2.21 -7.41 50.17
N GLU A 62 -2.46 -8.50 49.48
CA GLU A 62 -2.96 -9.75 50.04
C GLU A 62 -1.99 -10.32 51.10
N GLU A 63 -0.69 -10.42 50.78
CA GLU A 63 0.36 -10.87 51.69
C GLU A 63 0.47 -9.93 52.90
N TYR A 64 0.40 -8.61 52.69
CA TYR A 64 0.44 -7.64 53.78
C TYR A 64 -0.70 -7.82 54.78
N ILE A 65 -1.93 -8.06 54.29
CA ILE A 65 -3.09 -8.33 55.13
C ILE A 65 -2.95 -9.67 55.87
N LYS A 66 -2.51 -10.74 55.19
CA LYS A 66 -2.30 -12.06 55.78
C LYS A 66 -1.22 -12.07 56.87
N ASN A 67 -0.23 -11.17 56.78
CA ASN A 67 0.80 -10.99 57.80
C ASN A 67 0.38 -10.06 58.94
N GLY A 68 -0.90 -9.67 59.01
CA GLY A 68 -1.42 -8.85 60.07
C GLY A 68 -1.03 -7.37 60.02
N GLY A 69 -0.66 -6.87 58.83
CA GLY A 69 -0.31 -5.48 58.64
C GLY A 69 -1.49 -4.54 58.90
N GLU A 70 -1.23 -3.40 59.53
CA GLU A 70 -2.25 -2.39 59.83
C GLU A 70 -2.68 -1.68 58.54
N ILE A 71 -3.99 -1.73 58.21
CA ILE A 71 -4.55 -1.20 56.97
C ILE A 71 -4.81 0.29 57.16
N THR A 72 -3.79 1.10 56.88
CA THR A 72 -3.86 2.57 56.84
C THR A 72 -3.51 3.09 55.47
N LYS A 73 -3.98 4.30 55.14
CA LYS A 73 -3.67 4.96 53.84
C LYS A 73 -2.15 5.04 53.60
N GLU A 74 -1.39 5.40 54.66
CA GLU A 74 0.08 5.55 54.55
C GLU A 74 0.77 4.21 54.27
N ASN A 75 0.32 3.13 54.91
CA ASN A 75 0.89 1.81 54.69
C ASN A 75 0.53 1.24 53.31
N LEU A 76 -0.70 1.44 52.85
CA LEU A 76 -1.09 1.05 51.50
C LEU A 76 -0.30 1.83 50.43
N GLN A 77 -0.02 3.11 50.67
CA GLN A 77 0.83 3.90 49.78
C GLN A 77 2.27 3.40 49.69
N LYS A 78 2.82 2.83 50.80
CA LYS A 78 4.16 2.24 50.80
C LYS A 78 4.25 0.90 50.06
N ILE A 79 3.13 0.18 49.93
CA ILE A 79 3.10 -1.10 49.21
C ILE A 79 3.25 -0.88 47.69
N THR A 80 2.77 0.26 47.18
CA THR A 80 2.91 0.60 45.76
C THR A 80 3.80 1.81 45.59
N ASP A 81 4.95 1.62 44.93
CA ASP A 81 5.83 2.71 44.49
C ASP A 81 5.29 3.42 43.24
N ASN A 82 4.22 2.89 42.65
CA ASN A 82 3.66 3.38 41.41
C ASN A 82 2.53 4.38 41.67
N LYS A 83 2.79 5.65 41.37
CA LYS A 83 1.83 6.77 41.52
C LYS A 83 0.55 6.65 40.65
N TYR A 84 0.52 5.70 39.74
CA TYR A 84 -0.62 5.44 38.84
C TYR A 84 -1.52 4.32 39.34
N ILE A 85 -1.18 3.71 40.51
CA ILE A 85 -1.95 2.65 41.11
C ILE A 85 -2.57 3.15 42.43
N ASP A 86 -3.88 3.01 42.49
CA ASP A 86 -4.66 3.27 43.69
C ASP A 86 -5.17 1.96 44.27
N ILE A 87 -5.19 1.87 45.59
CA ILE A 87 -5.60 0.69 46.37
C ILE A 87 -6.80 1.08 47.23
N ARG A 88 -7.84 0.25 47.20
CA ARG A 88 -8.97 0.33 48.11
C ARG A 88 -9.10 -0.99 48.86
N VAL A 89 -9.21 -0.92 50.18
CA VAL A 89 -9.52 -2.08 51.01
C VAL A 89 -10.80 -1.80 51.80
N THR A 90 -11.78 -2.65 51.64
CA THR A 90 -13.07 -2.58 52.33
C THR A 90 -13.34 -3.90 53.07
N LEU A 91 -14.09 -3.84 54.17
CA LEU A 91 -14.59 -5.03 54.83
C LEU A 91 -15.94 -5.42 54.25
N ARG A 92 -16.25 -6.71 54.19
CA ARG A 92 -17.51 -7.22 53.59
C ARG A 92 -18.79 -6.62 54.19
N ASP A 93 -18.71 -6.14 55.40
CA ASP A 93 -19.82 -5.45 56.11
C ASP A 93 -19.95 -3.96 55.72
N ASN A 94 -19.44 -3.56 54.59
CA ASN A 94 -19.37 -2.16 54.09
C ASN A 94 -18.64 -1.19 55.02
N LYS A 95 -17.82 -1.68 55.98
CA LYS A 95 -16.91 -0.80 56.70
C LYS A 95 -15.70 -0.51 55.87
N PHE A 96 -15.60 0.75 55.46
CA PHE A 96 -14.45 1.28 54.78
C PHE A 96 -13.21 1.24 55.70
N PHE A 97 -12.10 0.66 55.24
CA PHE A 97 -10.85 0.64 55.98
C PHE A 97 -9.88 1.72 55.57
N ALA A 98 -9.44 1.67 54.31
CA ALA A 98 -8.52 2.66 53.76
C ALA A 98 -8.53 2.65 52.25
N ASP A 99 -8.26 3.81 51.65
CA ASP A 99 -7.88 3.92 50.27
C ASP A 99 -6.78 4.96 50.03
N THR A 100 -6.14 4.86 48.86
CA THR A 100 -5.10 5.81 48.43
C THR A 100 -5.64 6.88 47.48
N MET A 101 -6.90 6.79 47.08
CA MET A 101 -7.56 7.60 46.07
C MET A 101 -7.72 9.06 46.53
N LYS A 102 -7.72 9.98 45.54
CA LYS A 102 -8.01 11.40 45.79
C LYS A 102 -9.52 11.66 45.95
N ASN A 103 -10.34 11.00 45.12
CA ASN A 103 -11.80 11.13 45.09
C ASN A 103 -12.44 9.75 45.20
N PRO A 104 -12.55 9.17 46.40
CA PRO A 104 -13.03 7.80 46.60
C PRO A 104 -14.43 7.54 46.06
N ASP A 105 -15.32 8.52 46.12
CA ASP A 105 -16.74 8.40 45.78
C ASP A 105 -16.99 8.19 44.25
N GLU A 106 -16.03 8.54 43.44
CA GLU A 106 -16.13 8.37 41.97
C GLU A 106 -15.82 6.93 41.50
N PHE A 107 -15.18 6.15 42.36
CA PHE A 107 -14.78 4.79 42.05
C PHE A 107 -15.89 3.79 42.41
N PRO A 108 -16.06 2.70 41.63
CA PRO A 108 -17.07 1.72 41.92
C PRO A 108 -16.88 1.11 43.30
N SER A 109 -17.97 1.08 44.12
CA SER A 109 -18.05 0.25 45.29
C SER A 109 -18.15 -1.20 44.86
N PHE A 110 -17.40 -2.07 45.51
CA PHE A 110 -17.57 -3.51 45.31
C PHE A 110 -18.73 -3.97 46.19
N GLU A 111 -19.94 -3.97 45.63
CA GLU A 111 -21.05 -4.59 46.30
C GLU A 111 -20.86 -6.10 46.33
N PRO A 112 -21.04 -6.77 47.49
CA PRO A 112 -21.02 -8.22 47.49
C PRO A 112 -22.12 -8.74 46.56
N PRO A 113 -21.86 -9.78 45.76
CA PRO A 113 -22.86 -10.33 44.89
C PRO A 113 -24.08 -10.73 45.68
N MET A 114 -25.27 -10.22 45.28
CA MET A 114 -26.52 -10.59 45.91
C MET A 114 -26.68 -12.10 45.93
N GLU A 115 -27.23 -12.60 47.03
CA GLU A 115 -27.31 -14.01 47.42
C GLU A 115 -27.92 -14.97 46.38
N ASN A 116 -28.61 -14.45 45.38
CA ASN A 116 -29.34 -15.23 44.36
C ASN A 116 -28.47 -15.89 43.30
N ASN A 117 -27.15 -15.67 43.24
CA ASN A 117 -26.23 -16.25 42.26
C ASN A 117 -25.16 -17.17 42.86
N ARG A 118 -25.46 -17.84 43.98
CA ARG A 118 -24.52 -18.72 44.72
C ARG A 118 -24.05 -19.97 43.95
N GLN A 119 -24.70 -20.37 42.89
CA GLN A 119 -24.35 -21.62 42.18
C GLN A 119 -23.19 -21.46 41.15
N GLN A 120 -22.79 -20.24 40.77
CA GLN A 120 -21.64 -20.03 39.85
C GLN A 120 -20.31 -19.73 40.55
N LYS A 121 -20.24 -19.75 41.90
CA LYS A 121 -19.15 -19.20 42.71
C LYS A 121 -18.26 -20.24 43.39
N LYS A 122 -18.00 -21.41 42.78
CA LYS A 122 -17.10 -22.39 43.41
C LYS A 122 -15.63 -22.27 42.98
N ASN A 123 -15.29 -21.39 42.03
CA ASN A 123 -13.89 -21.19 41.56
C ASN A 123 -13.59 -19.72 41.22
N SER A 124 -13.81 -18.77 42.14
CA SER A 124 -13.54 -17.38 41.79
C SER A 124 -12.59 -16.66 42.75
N SER A 125 -11.31 -16.90 42.58
CA SER A 125 -10.40 -15.77 42.49
C SER A 125 -10.72 -15.11 41.13
N ASP A 126 -11.71 -14.20 41.13
CA ASP A 126 -12.12 -13.55 39.86
C ASP A 126 -11.03 -12.55 39.44
N ASN A 127 -9.97 -13.07 38.80
CA ASN A 127 -8.86 -12.31 38.25
C ASN A 127 -9.28 -11.57 36.96
N ARG A 128 -10.58 -11.21 36.84
CA ARG A 128 -11.07 -10.44 35.72
C ARG A 128 -10.63 -9.01 35.85
N PHE A 129 -10.04 -8.52 34.76
CA PHE A 129 -9.69 -7.11 34.63
C PHE A 129 -10.88 -6.38 34.01
N HIS A 130 -11.28 -5.29 34.64
CA HIS A 130 -12.33 -4.40 34.15
C HIS A 130 -11.72 -3.08 33.75
N THR A 131 -12.33 -2.42 32.76
CA THR A 131 -11.93 -1.09 32.33
C THR A 131 -13.11 -0.14 32.49
N LYS A 132 -12.87 1.05 33.04
CA LYS A 132 -13.88 2.09 33.21
C LYS A 132 -13.23 3.45 33.10
N THR A 133 -13.95 4.40 32.49
CA THR A 133 -13.54 5.81 32.52
C THR A 133 -14.10 6.47 33.78
N ILE A 134 -13.23 7.02 34.60
CA ILE A 134 -13.55 7.69 35.90
C ILE A 134 -12.92 9.08 35.82
N SER A 135 -13.69 10.15 36.08
CA SER A 135 -13.21 11.54 36.01
C SER A 135 -12.50 11.85 34.69
N ASN A 136 -13.05 11.38 33.58
CA ASN A 136 -12.47 11.52 32.22
C ASN A 136 -11.09 10.87 32.04
N GLN A 137 -10.68 9.98 32.94
CA GLN A 137 -9.45 9.19 32.86
C GLN A 137 -9.77 7.70 32.72
N PRO A 138 -9.06 6.99 31.85
CA PRO A 138 -9.26 5.55 31.70
C PRO A 138 -8.54 4.79 32.82
N TYR A 139 -9.29 3.92 33.50
CA TYR A 139 -8.80 3.03 34.54
C TYR A 139 -8.99 1.57 34.18
N MET A 140 -8.01 0.75 34.54
CA MET A 140 -8.10 -0.70 34.59
C MET A 140 -8.08 -1.11 36.05
N PHE A 141 -8.96 -2.03 36.45
CA PHE A 141 -9.02 -2.49 37.84
C PHE A 141 -9.34 -3.97 37.92
N THR A 142 -8.95 -4.53 39.07
CA THR A 142 -9.30 -5.90 39.49
C THR A 142 -9.78 -5.88 40.92
N HIS A 143 -10.48 -6.93 41.27
CA HIS A 143 -11.01 -7.14 42.62
C HIS A 143 -10.60 -8.51 43.13
N ARG A 144 -10.17 -8.58 44.39
CA ARG A 144 -9.85 -9.84 45.11
C ARG A 144 -10.44 -9.86 46.52
N GLU A 145 -10.92 -11.02 46.90
CA GLU A 145 -11.36 -11.29 48.27
C GLU A 145 -10.23 -11.99 49.05
N VAL A 146 -9.91 -11.46 50.24
CA VAL A 146 -8.91 -12.03 51.17
C VAL A 146 -9.55 -12.30 52.51
N LYS A 147 -9.40 -13.52 53.02
CA LYS A 147 -9.86 -13.92 54.38
C LYS A 147 -8.70 -13.90 55.34
N TYR A 148 -8.88 -13.16 56.44
CA TYR A 148 -7.92 -13.11 57.55
C TYR A 148 -8.64 -12.86 58.87
N ASN A 149 -8.37 -13.68 59.92
CA ASN A 149 -8.97 -13.59 61.29
C ASN A 149 -10.51 -13.48 61.23
N ASP A 150 -11.20 -14.41 60.55
CA ASP A 150 -12.65 -14.48 60.35
C ASP A 150 -13.29 -13.25 59.67
N LYS A 151 -12.47 -12.34 59.18
CA LYS A 151 -12.90 -11.17 58.39
C LYS A 151 -12.61 -11.39 56.91
N VAL A 152 -13.52 -10.89 56.06
CA VAL A 152 -13.35 -10.91 54.60
C VAL A 152 -13.07 -9.49 54.14
N TYR A 153 -11.89 -9.31 53.58
CA TYR A 153 -11.45 -8.04 53.02
C TYR A 153 -11.62 -8.09 51.51
N ASP A 154 -12.23 -7.05 50.93
CA ASP A 154 -12.34 -6.83 49.51
C ASP A 154 -11.26 -5.83 49.09
N ILE A 155 -10.33 -6.27 48.24
CA ILE A 155 -9.20 -5.50 47.75
C ILE A 155 -9.51 -5.09 46.33
N GLY A 156 -9.61 -3.79 46.05
CA GLY A 156 -9.70 -3.20 44.75
C GLY A 156 -8.37 -2.54 44.36
N ILE A 157 -7.79 -2.94 43.25
CA ILE A 157 -6.60 -2.30 42.68
C ILE A 157 -7.01 -1.59 41.44
N PHE A 158 -6.79 -0.29 41.36
CA PHE A 158 -7.13 0.59 40.25
C PHE A 158 -5.86 1.19 39.67
N ARG A 159 -5.68 1.09 38.36
CA ARG A 159 -4.55 1.67 37.66
C ARG A 159 -5.04 2.59 36.56
N THR A 160 -4.64 3.85 36.64
CA THR A 160 -4.85 4.75 35.50
C THR A 160 -3.83 4.48 34.41
N TYR A 161 -4.29 4.47 33.17
CA TYR A 161 -3.43 4.38 31.96
C TYR A 161 -3.54 5.61 31.06
N SER A 162 -3.86 6.76 31.67
CA SER A 162 -3.97 8.04 30.98
C SER A 162 -2.67 8.46 30.28
N HIS A 163 -1.52 8.13 30.89
CA HIS A 163 -0.21 8.40 30.31
C HIS A 163 0.04 7.54 29.07
N GLU A 164 -0.20 6.25 29.15
CA GLU A 164 -0.08 5.31 28.03
C GLU A 164 -1.05 5.66 26.91
N TYR A 165 -2.29 6.04 27.26
CA TYR A 165 -3.28 6.50 26.29
C TYR A 165 -2.80 7.75 25.52
N SER A 166 -2.18 8.70 26.21
CA SER A 166 -1.61 9.90 25.60
C SER A 166 -0.46 9.56 24.64
N ILE A 167 0.43 8.65 25.05
CA ILE A 167 1.51 8.14 24.19
C ILE A 167 0.94 7.47 22.95
N MET A 168 -0.02 6.56 23.13
CA MET A 168 -0.67 5.86 21.99
C MET A 168 -1.33 6.82 21.02
N ARG A 169 -2.04 7.84 21.52
CA ARG A 169 -2.63 8.89 20.67
C ARG A 169 -1.56 9.62 19.85
N ASN A 170 -0.44 9.98 20.49
CA ASN A 170 0.66 10.66 19.80
C ASN A 170 1.30 9.76 18.74
N PHE A 171 1.45 8.46 18.96
CA PHE A 171 1.88 7.50 17.94
C PHE A 171 0.92 7.44 16.76
N VAL A 172 -0.39 7.38 17.01
CA VAL A 172 -1.41 7.37 15.95
C VAL A 172 -1.30 8.64 15.09
N ILE A 173 -1.19 9.82 15.73
CA ILE A 173 -1.02 11.09 15.01
C ILE A 173 0.28 11.09 14.19
N LEU A 174 1.39 10.65 14.78
CA LEU A 174 2.68 10.54 14.10
C LEU A 174 2.59 9.62 12.88
N PHE A 175 1.97 8.45 12.99
CA PHE A 175 1.78 7.53 11.87
C PHE A 175 0.89 8.10 10.78
N ILE A 176 -0.15 8.86 11.11
CA ILE A 176 -0.98 9.56 10.12
C ILE A 176 -0.10 10.55 9.32
N ILE A 177 0.71 11.35 10.00
CA ILE A 177 1.62 12.32 9.36
C ILE A 177 2.62 11.59 8.45
N ILE A 178 3.25 10.52 8.94
CA ILE A 178 4.21 9.70 8.16
C ILE A 178 3.54 9.13 6.91
N ASN A 179 2.31 8.59 7.02
CA ASN A 179 1.59 8.05 5.87
C ASN A 179 1.24 9.11 4.83
N ILE A 180 0.90 10.34 5.26
CA ILE A 180 0.64 11.46 4.34
C ILE A 180 1.92 11.85 3.60
N ILE A 181 3.04 12.00 4.31
CA ILE A 181 4.35 12.32 3.69
C ILE A 181 4.77 11.22 2.72
N ALA A 182 4.65 9.96 3.13
CA ALA A 182 4.99 8.79 2.32
C ALA A 182 4.13 8.71 1.04
N PHE A 183 2.84 9.11 1.10
CA PHE A 183 1.98 9.21 -0.08
C PHE A 183 2.57 10.18 -1.12
N PHE A 184 2.96 11.38 -0.70
CA PHE A 184 3.55 12.36 -1.63
C PHE A 184 4.89 11.88 -2.20
N ILE A 185 5.77 11.36 -1.36
CA ILE A 185 7.07 10.82 -1.80
C ILE A 185 6.87 9.69 -2.80
N SER A 186 6.00 8.72 -2.49
CA SER A 186 5.70 7.59 -3.37
C SER A 186 5.07 8.03 -4.70
N TYR A 187 4.17 9.00 -4.67
CA TYR A 187 3.54 9.55 -5.87
C TYR A 187 4.57 10.21 -6.80
N TYR A 188 5.43 11.09 -6.26
CA TYR A 188 6.44 11.78 -7.08
C TYR A 188 7.53 10.84 -7.58
N ALA A 189 8.01 9.92 -6.72
CA ALA A 189 8.96 8.88 -7.11
C ALA A 189 8.38 7.96 -8.19
N GLY A 190 7.15 7.47 -8.01
CA GLY A 190 6.46 6.64 -8.99
C GLY A 190 6.25 7.36 -10.33
N LYS A 191 5.89 8.65 -10.31
CA LYS A 191 5.77 9.47 -11.53
C LYS A 191 7.11 9.63 -12.25
N TYR A 192 8.18 9.90 -11.49
CA TYR A 192 9.54 10.04 -12.06
C TYR A 192 10.00 8.74 -12.71
N ILE A 193 9.91 7.62 -12.00
CA ILE A 193 10.31 6.28 -12.48
C ILE A 193 9.50 5.87 -13.71
N ALA A 194 8.15 5.99 -13.63
CA ALA A 194 7.28 5.63 -14.73
C ALA A 194 7.58 6.45 -16.00
N ASN A 195 7.83 7.75 -15.86
CA ASN A 195 8.18 8.59 -17.00
C ASN A 195 9.56 8.24 -17.57
N LYS A 196 10.55 7.98 -16.71
CA LYS A 196 11.92 7.63 -17.15
C LYS A 196 11.93 6.31 -17.94
N ILE A 197 11.18 5.30 -17.49
CA ILE A 197 11.14 3.98 -18.13
C ILE A 197 10.25 4.00 -19.38
N LEU A 198 9.13 4.72 -19.38
CA LEU A 198 8.16 4.66 -20.48
C LEU A 198 8.40 5.72 -21.58
N LYS A 199 9.24 6.73 -21.34
CA LYS A 199 9.58 7.74 -22.35
C LYS A 199 10.22 7.12 -23.60
N PRO A 200 11.26 6.26 -23.49
CA PRO A 200 11.84 5.60 -24.66
C PRO A 200 10.81 4.79 -25.47
N ILE A 201 9.94 4.04 -24.79
CA ILE A 201 8.89 3.23 -25.44
C ILE A 201 7.92 4.13 -26.24
N ARG A 202 7.55 5.29 -25.67
CA ARG A 202 6.73 6.27 -26.38
C ARG A 202 7.43 6.81 -27.63
N ASN A 203 8.71 7.14 -27.53
CA ASN A 203 9.50 7.60 -28.66
C ASN A 203 9.52 6.55 -29.79
N ILE A 204 9.69 5.24 -29.43
CA ILE A 204 9.62 4.15 -30.42
C ILE A 204 8.27 4.14 -31.12
N THR A 205 7.17 4.26 -30.35
CA THR A 205 5.81 4.26 -30.91
C THR A 205 5.58 5.47 -31.82
N GLU A 206 5.96 6.67 -31.40
CA GLU A 206 5.83 7.90 -32.20
C GLU A 206 6.66 7.84 -33.47
N THR A 207 7.90 7.32 -33.42
CA THR A 207 8.73 7.12 -34.59
C THR A 207 8.09 6.09 -35.53
N ALA A 208 7.59 4.97 -35.03
CA ALA A 208 6.93 3.95 -35.81
C ALA A 208 5.65 4.46 -36.52
N GLU A 209 4.88 5.33 -35.84
CA GLU A 209 3.68 5.96 -36.41
C GLU A 209 4.03 6.98 -37.53
N ASN A 210 5.17 7.67 -37.40
CA ASN A 210 5.61 8.69 -38.33
C ASN A 210 6.41 8.11 -39.53
N ILE A 211 6.92 6.88 -39.42
CA ILE A 211 7.61 6.22 -40.51
C ILE A 211 6.64 6.03 -41.69
N SER A 212 7.00 6.60 -42.83
CA SER A 212 6.34 6.37 -44.13
C SER A 212 7.38 5.87 -45.14
N ILE A 213 6.89 5.33 -46.27
CA ILE A 213 7.76 4.84 -47.33
C ILE A 213 8.70 5.95 -47.87
N ASN A 214 8.31 7.22 -47.70
CA ASN A 214 9.10 8.37 -48.15
C ASN A 214 10.11 8.89 -47.12
N ASP A 215 10.09 8.39 -45.89
CA ASP A 215 10.96 8.83 -44.81
C ASP A 215 11.37 7.65 -43.89
N LEU A 216 12.17 6.75 -44.47
CA LEU A 216 12.77 5.61 -43.79
C LEU A 216 14.14 5.95 -43.17
N GLN A 217 14.56 7.22 -43.19
CA GLN A 217 15.86 7.61 -42.63
C GLN A 217 15.82 7.96 -41.17
N GLN A 218 14.63 8.13 -40.56
CA GLN A 218 14.48 8.41 -39.17
C GLN A 218 15.06 7.26 -38.33
N ARG A 219 15.80 7.60 -37.28
CA ARG A 219 16.35 6.66 -36.31
C ARG A 219 16.05 7.13 -34.92
N ILE A 220 15.84 6.19 -34.01
CA ILE A 220 15.68 6.46 -32.58
C ILE A 220 17.05 6.56 -31.95
N GLU A 221 17.28 7.60 -31.16
CA GLU A 221 18.51 7.81 -30.43
C GLU A 221 18.72 6.66 -29.43
N VAL A 222 19.90 6.03 -29.47
CA VAL A 222 20.25 4.91 -28.61
C VAL A 222 20.71 5.46 -27.25
N PRO A 223 20.04 5.12 -26.14
CA PRO A 223 20.44 5.58 -24.82
C PRO A 223 21.79 4.98 -24.40
N GLU A 224 22.50 5.66 -23.51
CA GLU A 224 23.76 5.17 -22.95
C GLU A 224 23.58 3.99 -21.97
N THR A 225 22.36 3.79 -21.43
CA THR A 225 22.04 2.66 -20.53
C THR A 225 22.16 1.34 -21.28
N ASP A 226 22.68 0.32 -20.59
CA ASP A 226 22.80 -1.04 -21.17
C ASP A 226 21.71 -1.95 -20.60
N ASP A 227 20.48 -1.72 -21.10
CA ASP A 227 19.26 -2.41 -20.64
C ASP A 227 18.44 -2.96 -21.84
N GLU A 228 17.32 -3.60 -21.54
CA GLU A 228 16.41 -4.18 -22.54
C GLU A 228 15.85 -3.11 -23.49
N ILE A 229 15.74 -1.87 -23.03
CA ILE A 229 15.25 -0.75 -23.85
C ILE A 229 16.28 -0.39 -24.94
N LYS A 230 17.58 -0.36 -24.60
CA LYS A 230 18.65 -0.16 -25.59
C LYS A 230 18.61 -1.25 -26.65
N LYS A 231 18.51 -2.52 -26.23
CA LYS A 231 18.42 -3.66 -27.16
C LYS A 231 17.20 -3.56 -28.07
N LEU A 232 16.06 -3.14 -27.54
CA LEU A 232 14.84 -2.92 -28.33
C LEU A 232 15.06 -1.82 -29.38
N ILE A 233 15.67 -0.68 -29.02
CA ILE A 233 15.94 0.43 -29.93
C ILE A 233 16.92 0.02 -31.03
N ILE A 234 17.98 -0.70 -30.71
CA ILE A 234 18.94 -1.21 -31.70
C ILE A 234 18.22 -2.13 -32.69
N THR A 235 17.46 -3.10 -32.19
CA THR A 235 16.71 -4.05 -33.03
C THR A 235 15.71 -3.33 -33.94
N PHE A 236 15.03 -2.30 -33.42
CA PHE A 236 14.09 -1.49 -34.20
C PHE A 236 14.81 -0.72 -35.32
N ASN A 237 15.93 -0.04 -35.00
CA ASN A 237 16.72 0.69 -35.98
C ASN A 237 17.27 -0.25 -37.09
N ASP A 238 17.70 -1.47 -36.73
CA ASP A 238 18.15 -2.48 -37.68
C ASP A 238 17.01 -2.94 -38.61
N MET A 239 15.81 -3.12 -38.04
CA MET A 239 14.63 -3.44 -38.86
C MET A 239 14.31 -2.35 -39.87
N ILE A 240 14.34 -1.09 -39.47
CA ILE A 240 14.11 0.04 -40.36
C ILE A 240 15.20 0.11 -41.43
N SER A 241 16.47 -0.14 -41.11
CA SER A 241 17.55 -0.18 -42.07
C SER A 241 17.37 -1.26 -43.14
N ARG A 242 16.92 -2.45 -42.76
CA ARG A 242 16.60 -3.53 -43.71
C ARG A 242 15.41 -3.19 -44.59
N LEU A 243 14.42 -2.51 -44.06
CA LEU A 243 13.25 -2.06 -44.80
C LEU A 243 13.65 -1.04 -45.86
N ASP A 244 14.45 -0.03 -45.49
CA ASP A 244 15.01 0.99 -46.36
C ASP A 244 15.79 0.36 -47.55
N GLN A 245 16.71 -0.55 -47.25
CA GLN A 245 17.47 -1.30 -48.25
C GLN A 245 16.55 -2.10 -49.23
N SER A 246 15.49 -2.69 -48.69
CA SER A 246 14.54 -3.44 -49.53
C SER A 246 13.77 -2.52 -50.49
N PHE A 247 13.34 -1.35 -50.01
CA PHE A 247 12.68 -0.35 -50.87
C PHE A 247 13.61 0.21 -51.94
N GLU A 248 14.88 0.52 -51.61
CA GLU A 248 15.83 0.98 -52.63
C GLU A 248 16.09 -0.09 -53.69
N LYS A 249 16.24 -1.36 -53.32
CA LYS A 249 16.37 -2.47 -54.28
C LYS A 249 15.13 -2.61 -55.16
N GLN A 250 13.92 -2.47 -54.59
CA GLN A 250 12.67 -2.52 -55.33
C GLN A 250 12.55 -1.37 -56.32
N LYS A 251 12.93 -0.15 -55.90
CA LYS A 251 12.94 1.04 -56.76
C LYS A 251 13.91 0.89 -57.92
N GLN A 252 15.10 0.37 -57.66
CA GLN A 252 16.08 0.07 -58.71
C GLN A 252 15.55 -0.99 -59.67
N PHE A 253 14.97 -2.08 -59.15
CA PHE A 253 14.37 -3.12 -60.01
C PHE A 253 13.28 -2.56 -60.94
N ILE A 254 12.38 -1.70 -60.41
CA ILE A 254 11.32 -1.07 -61.21
C ILE A 254 11.92 -0.15 -62.29
N SER A 255 12.98 0.61 -61.92
CA SER A 255 13.68 1.48 -62.88
C SER A 255 14.33 0.67 -63.98
N ASP A 256 15.07 -0.37 -63.64
CA ASP A 256 15.78 -1.23 -64.60
C ASP A 256 14.77 -1.96 -65.52
N ALA A 257 13.71 -2.54 -64.92
CA ALA A 257 12.63 -3.16 -65.71
C ALA A 257 11.95 -2.17 -66.66
N SER A 258 11.73 -0.92 -66.22
CA SER A 258 11.15 0.13 -67.05
C SER A 258 12.04 0.50 -68.24
N HIS A 259 13.35 0.54 -68.02
CA HIS A 259 14.33 0.77 -69.04
C HIS A 259 14.36 -0.38 -70.07
N GLU A 260 14.45 -1.63 -69.60
CA GLU A 260 14.50 -2.82 -70.43
C GLU A 260 13.21 -3.07 -71.24
N LEU A 261 12.06 -2.64 -70.70
CA LEU A 261 10.76 -2.73 -71.41
C LEU A 261 10.58 -1.61 -72.40
N ARG A 262 11.18 -0.42 -72.22
CA ARG A 262 11.04 0.70 -73.14
C ARG A 262 11.57 0.39 -74.52
N THR A 263 12.70 -0.30 -74.65
CA THR A 263 13.36 -0.65 -75.86
C THR A 263 12.49 -1.53 -76.75
N PRO A 264 12.00 -2.71 -76.31
CA PRO A 264 11.13 -3.57 -77.13
C PRO A 264 9.80 -2.89 -77.50
N ILE A 265 9.22 -2.13 -76.57
CA ILE A 265 7.98 -1.37 -76.80
C ILE A 265 8.19 -0.33 -77.88
N SER A 266 9.35 0.38 -77.90
CA SER A 266 9.66 1.37 -78.93
C SER A 266 9.85 0.73 -80.34
N VAL A 267 10.44 -0.47 -80.39
CA VAL A 267 10.60 -1.26 -81.56
C VAL A 267 9.23 -1.67 -82.12
N ILE A 268 8.37 -2.26 -81.27
CA ILE A 268 7.00 -2.65 -81.64
C ILE A 268 6.22 -1.44 -82.16
N GLN A 269 6.31 -0.29 -81.45
CA GLN A 269 5.66 0.94 -81.85
C GLN A 269 6.16 1.46 -83.18
N GLY A 270 7.47 1.29 -83.45
CA GLY A 270 8.07 1.61 -84.76
C GLY A 270 7.47 0.78 -85.90
N TYR A 271 7.38 -0.56 -85.69
CA TYR A 271 6.78 -1.44 -86.72
C TYR A 271 5.26 -1.20 -86.88
N VAL A 272 4.52 -0.93 -85.81
CA VAL A 272 3.10 -0.56 -85.89
C VAL A 272 2.91 0.72 -86.73
N ASN A 273 3.75 1.73 -86.52
CA ASN A 273 3.73 2.97 -87.26
C ASN A 273 4.09 2.76 -88.74
N LEU A 274 5.02 1.85 -89.08
CA LEU A 274 5.33 1.48 -90.46
C LEU A 274 4.14 0.81 -91.13
N ILE A 275 3.48 -0.12 -90.46
CA ILE A 275 2.26 -0.80 -90.92
C ILE A 275 1.13 0.22 -91.20
N ASP A 276 0.90 1.16 -90.32
CA ASP A 276 -0.18 2.16 -90.46
C ASP A 276 0.10 3.13 -91.63
N ARG A 277 1.37 3.52 -91.81
CA ARG A 277 1.74 4.47 -92.91
C ARG A 277 1.86 3.82 -94.26
N TRP A 278 2.47 2.66 -94.36
CA TRP A 278 2.89 2.07 -95.64
C TRP A 278 2.25 0.70 -95.91
N GLY A 279 1.79 -0.04 -94.97
CA GLY A 279 1.32 -1.41 -95.12
C GLY A 279 0.06 -1.57 -95.97
N LYS A 280 -0.67 -0.48 -96.25
CA LYS A 280 -1.82 -0.48 -97.21
C LYS A 280 -1.41 -0.31 -98.66
N SER A 281 -0.19 0.15 -98.90
CA SER A 281 0.32 0.46 -100.27
C SER A 281 1.52 -0.40 -100.68
N ASP A 282 2.19 -1.06 -99.78
CA ASP A 282 3.38 -1.87 -99.99
C ASP A 282 3.32 -3.16 -99.20
N THR A 283 3.10 -4.30 -99.83
CA THR A 283 2.96 -5.64 -99.23
C THR A 283 4.28 -6.17 -98.72
N GLU A 284 5.44 -5.72 -99.21
CA GLU A 284 6.75 -6.15 -98.75
C GLU A 284 7.08 -5.54 -97.37
N VAL A 285 6.75 -4.26 -97.20
CA VAL A 285 6.84 -3.55 -95.92
C VAL A 285 5.91 -4.17 -94.83
N LEU A 286 4.71 -4.63 -95.28
CA LEU A 286 3.77 -5.31 -94.38
C LEU A 286 4.33 -6.65 -93.87
N GLU A 287 4.84 -7.47 -94.81
CA GLU A 287 5.41 -8.80 -94.43
C GLU A 287 6.66 -8.66 -93.57
N GLU A 288 7.57 -7.74 -93.88
CA GLU A 288 8.76 -7.46 -93.01
C GLU A 288 8.39 -6.97 -91.68
N SER A 289 7.40 -6.07 -91.53
CA SER A 289 6.96 -5.53 -90.25
C SER A 289 6.27 -6.56 -89.34
N ILE A 290 5.64 -7.60 -89.87
CA ILE A 290 4.99 -8.67 -89.16
C ILE A 290 5.97 -9.78 -88.77
N SER A 291 7.01 -10.01 -89.60
CA SER A 291 7.99 -11.08 -89.38
C SER A 291 9.14 -10.70 -88.45
N SER A 292 9.32 -9.44 -88.11
CA SER A 292 10.33 -8.89 -87.20
C SER A 292 9.87 -8.81 -85.79
#